data_e0910dd8c2fb167d87477d682f5b3484
#
_entry.id   e0910dd8c2fb167d87477d682f5b3484
#
_cell.length_a   1.000
_cell.length_b   1.000
_cell.length_c   1.000
_cell.angle_alpha   90.00
_cell.angle_beta   90.00
_cell.angle_gamma   90.00
#
_symmetry.space_group_name_H-M   'P 1'
#
loop_
_entity.id
_entity.type
_entity.pdbx_description
1 polymer ?
#
loop_
_entity_poly.entity_id
_entity_poly.type
_entity_poly.pdbx_seq_one_letter_code
_entity_poly.pdbx_strand_id
1 'polypeptide(L)'
;MKQQTKVTFEVRYQLTSDMYNKINSIAGCQFDNRSITLDFIAPRWKQEFEEDLLEIRVVHIGIEATGYIRASEVERLIGVQVKHLENDYLAYLMTQAVATKGIHYQGYYSNKAVTNTLFESVLSCGDWQVTLYVDIESLDIDDDYLEIQPCQLDGNLRLAVSFTPFETYLDTNEIIGLSDDDIVVVFPK
;
A
#
# COMPACT_ATOMS: atom_id res chain seq x y z
N MET A 1 29.45 -2.78 36.16
CA MET A 1 27.99 -2.75 35.87
C MET A 1 27.83 -2.56 34.39
N LYS A 2 27.39 -3.60 33.64
CA LYS A 2 26.99 -3.44 32.22
C LYS A 2 25.59 -2.87 32.19
N GLN A 3 25.42 -1.68 31.62
CA GLN A 3 24.08 -1.13 31.34
C GLN A 3 23.39 -2.05 30.33
N GLN A 4 22.32 -2.71 30.74
CA GLN A 4 21.40 -3.37 29.83
C GLN A 4 20.66 -2.29 29.04
N THR A 5 20.98 -2.16 27.78
CA THR A 5 20.23 -1.30 26.87
C THR A 5 18.90 -2.01 26.58
N LYS A 6 17.83 -1.54 27.21
CA LYS A 6 16.48 -2.03 26.93
C LYS A 6 16.11 -1.57 25.51
N VAL A 7 16.04 -2.48 24.56
CA VAL A 7 15.53 -2.20 23.23
C VAL A 7 14.01 -2.21 23.33
N THR A 8 13.40 -1.05 23.14
CA THR A 8 11.94 -0.93 23.06
C THR A 8 11.56 -0.90 21.58
N PHE A 9 10.76 -1.85 21.15
CA PHE A 9 10.16 -1.82 19.81
C PHE A 9 8.91 -0.94 19.88
N GLU A 10 8.95 0.20 19.21
CA GLU A 10 7.76 1.01 19.01
C GLU A 10 7.09 0.58 17.69
N VAL A 11 5.82 0.22 17.78
CA VAL A 11 5.00 -0.06 16.60
C VAL A 11 4.72 1.28 15.92
N ARG A 12 5.30 1.49 14.74
CA ARG A 12 5.16 2.74 13.99
C ARG A 12 3.80 2.89 13.32
N TYR A 13 3.14 1.78 13.01
CA TYR A 13 1.88 1.75 12.29
C TYR A 13 0.91 0.81 13.02
N GLN A 14 -0.28 1.30 13.25
CA GLN A 14 -1.38 0.51 13.81
C GLN A 14 -2.45 0.39 12.73
N LEU A 15 -2.75 -0.84 12.35
CA LEU A 15 -3.86 -1.15 11.45
C LEU A 15 -5.05 -1.61 12.28
N THR A 16 -6.24 -1.17 11.89
CA THR A 16 -7.47 -1.79 12.39
C THR A 16 -7.64 -3.17 11.76
N SER A 17 -8.43 -4.04 12.39
CA SER A 17 -8.73 -5.37 11.83
C SER A 17 -9.38 -5.28 10.44
N ASP A 18 -10.23 -4.27 10.23
CA ASP A 18 -10.91 -4.07 8.95
C ASP A 18 -9.94 -3.64 7.85
N MET A 19 -9.02 -2.72 8.15
CA MET A 19 -7.96 -2.34 7.21
C MET A 19 -7.04 -3.52 6.87
N TYR A 20 -6.66 -4.32 7.88
CA TYR A 20 -5.86 -5.52 7.67
C TYR A 20 -6.55 -6.52 6.74
N ASN A 21 -7.84 -6.79 6.97
CA ASN A 21 -8.62 -7.69 6.13
C ASN A 21 -8.73 -7.15 4.70
N LYS A 22 -9.01 -5.86 4.54
CA LYS A 22 -9.12 -5.20 3.24
C LYS A 22 -7.79 -5.24 2.47
N ILE A 23 -6.67 -4.95 3.12
CA ILE A 23 -5.34 -5.06 2.51
C ILE A 23 -5.08 -6.50 2.02
N ASN A 24 -5.41 -7.50 2.83
CA ASN A 24 -5.18 -8.89 2.46
C ASN A 24 -6.10 -9.37 1.32
N SER A 25 -7.32 -8.86 1.22
CA SER A 25 -8.24 -9.23 0.13
C SER A 25 -7.80 -8.70 -1.23
N ILE A 26 -7.11 -7.55 -1.28
CA ILE A 26 -6.66 -6.93 -2.54
C ILE A 26 -5.20 -7.17 -2.87
N ALA A 27 -4.38 -7.57 -1.90
CA ALA A 27 -2.94 -7.74 -2.12
C ALA A 27 -2.65 -8.82 -3.17
N GLY A 28 -1.96 -8.42 -4.25
CA GLY A 28 -1.66 -9.31 -5.37
C GLY A 28 -2.84 -9.61 -6.29
N CYS A 29 -3.93 -8.85 -6.14
CA CYS A 29 -5.07 -8.90 -7.04
C CYS A 29 -5.02 -7.76 -8.06
N GLN A 30 -5.72 -7.95 -9.15
CA GLN A 30 -6.06 -6.94 -10.14
C GLN A 30 -7.57 -6.78 -10.16
N PHE A 31 -8.03 -5.55 -10.10
CA PHE A 31 -9.39 -5.21 -10.45
C PHE A 31 -9.47 -4.99 -11.96
N ASP A 32 -10.43 -5.61 -12.64
CA ASP A 32 -10.70 -5.41 -14.07
C ASP A 32 -12.20 -5.44 -14.36
N ASN A 33 -12.74 -4.30 -14.78
CA ASN A 33 -14.12 -4.21 -15.26
C ASN A 33 -14.20 -3.93 -16.78
N ARG A 34 -13.14 -4.24 -17.52
CA ARG A 34 -12.96 -4.03 -18.98
C ARG A 34 -12.85 -2.57 -19.43
N SER A 35 -13.12 -1.61 -18.56
CA SER A 35 -12.99 -0.18 -18.86
C SER A 35 -11.78 0.44 -18.18
N ILE A 36 -11.55 0.01 -16.96
CA ILE A 36 -10.38 0.37 -16.16
C ILE A 36 -9.81 -0.88 -15.50
N THR A 37 -8.51 -0.92 -15.34
CA THR A 37 -7.82 -1.92 -14.51
C THR A 37 -7.05 -1.22 -13.40
N LEU A 38 -6.99 -1.88 -12.25
CA LEU A 38 -6.22 -1.42 -11.09
C LEU A 38 -5.42 -2.57 -10.53
N ASP A 39 -4.10 -2.52 -10.75
CA ASP A 39 -3.17 -3.52 -10.23
C ASP A 39 -2.72 -3.11 -8.83
N PHE A 40 -3.07 -3.88 -7.81
CA PHE A 40 -2.69 -3.63 -6.43
C PHE A 40 -1.29 -4.18 -6.15
N ILE A 41 -0.31 -3.27 -5.88
CA ILE A 41 1.10 -3.63 -5.72
C ILE A 41 1.45 -3.89 -4.26
N ALA A 42 1.38 -2.85 -3.42
CA ALA A 42 1.81 -2.93 -2.04
C ALA A 42 1.23 -1.82 -1.14
N PRO A 43 1.04 -2.08 0.17
CA PRO A 43 0.72 -1.02 1.11
C PRO A 43 1.89 -0.03 1.24
N ARG A 44 1.57 1.25 1.23
CA ARG A 44 2.56 2.33 1.37
C ARG A 44 2.58 2.82 2.81
N TRP A 45 3.69 2.57 3.49
CA TRP A 45 3.88 2.98 4.88
C TRP A 45 4.46 4.39 5.04
N LYS A 46 5.11 4.92 3.98
CA LYS A 46 5.58 6.32 3.96
C LYS A 46 4.44 7.23 3.56
N GLN A 47 4.11 8.17 4.43
CA GLN A 47 3.09 9.20 4.19
C GLN A 47 3.65 10.45 3.50
N GLU A 48 4.98 10.59 3.45
CA GLU A 48 5.65 11.72 2.81
C GLU A 48 5.86 11.45 1.32
N PHE A 49 5.58 12.46 0.53
CA PHE A 49 5.82 12.47 -0.91
C PHE A 49 6.83 13.57 -1.25
N GLU A 50 7.72 13.27 -2.21
CA GLU A 50 8.76 14.21 -2.66
C GLU A 50 8.21 15.27 -3.61
N GLU A 51 7.01 15.04 -4.15
CA GLU A 51 6.34 15.92 -5.10
C GLU A 51 4.87 16.17 -4.71
N ASP A 52 4.29 17.16 -5.36
CA ASP A 52 2.88 17.52 -5.18
C ASP A 52 1.97 16.40 -5.71
N LEU A 53 0.80 16.29 -5.10
CA LEU A 53 -0.19 15.26 -5.42
C LEU A 53 -1.51 15.88 -5.87
N LEU A 54 -2.22 15.17 -6.72
CA LEU A 54 -3.61 15.45 -7.04
C LEU A 54 -4.49 14.37 -6.42
N GLU A 55 -5.49 14.79 -5.68
CA GLU A 55 -6.54 13.90 -5.19
C GLU A 55 -7.57 13.66 -6.29
N ILE A 56 -7.89 12.41 -6.50
CA ILE A 56 -8.93 11.97 -7.43
C ILE A 56 -9.90 11.03 -6.74
N ARG A 57 -11.10 10.97 -7.25
CA ARG A 57 -12.09 9.95 -6.92
C ARG A 57 -12.34 9.10 -8.16
N VAL A 58 -12.19 7.80 -8.03
CA VAL A 58 -12.54 6.82 -9.05
C VAL A 58 -13.93 6.29 -8.71
N VAL A 59 -14.87 6.42 -9.63
CA VAL A 59 -16.25 5.90 -9.50
C VAL A 59 -16.61 5.19 -10.80
N HIS A 60 -16.58 3.89 -10.75
CA HIS A 60 -16.91 3.05 -11.90
C HIS A 60 -17.65 1.79 -11.44
N ILE A 61 -18.15 0.99 -12.40
CA ILE A 61 -18.82 -0.29 -12.08
C ILE A 61 -17.85 -1.15 -11.27
N GLY A 62 -18.28 -1.58 -10.09
CA GLY A 62 -17.53 -2.45 -9.20
C GLY A 62 -16.41 -1.79 -8.39
N ILE A 63 -16.23 -0.47 -8.50
CA ILE A 63 -15.21 0.24 -7.68
C ILE A 63 -15.62 1.68 -7.37
N GLU A 64 -15.43 2.05 -6.12
CA GLU A 64 -15.38 3.43 -5.65
C GLU A 64 -14.17 3.61 -4.74
N ALA A 65 -13.33 4.60 -5.04
CA ALA A 65 -12.12 4.85 -4.26
C ALA A 65 -11.69 6.32 -4.36
N THR A 66 -11.12 6.85 -3.30
CA THR A 66 -10.32 8.07 -3.34
C THR A 66 -8.84 7.69 -3.40
N GLY A 67 -8.05 8.46 -4.10
CA GLY A 67 -6.63 8.22 -4.19
C GLY A 67 -5.87 9.43 -4.69
N TYR A 68 -4.54 9.29 -4.74
CA TYR A 68 -3.63 10.37 -5.07
C TYR A 68 -2.75 9.97 -6.25
N ILE A 69 -2.57 10.89 -7.18
CA ILE A 69 -1.67 10.76 -8.34
C ILE A 69 -0.58 11.83 -8.21
N ARG A 70 0.64 11.54 -8.61
CA ARG A 70 1.72 12.51 -8.64
C ARG A 70 1.44 13.59 -9.67
N ALA A 71 1.79 14.83 -9.34
CA ALA A 71 1.62 15.96 -10.25
C ALA A 71 2.35 15.73 -11.59
N SER A 72 3.55 15.16 -11.56
CA SER A 72 4.33 14.83 -12.74
C SER A 72 3.63 13.86 -13.71
N GLU A 73 2.87 12.89 -13.20
CA GLU A 73 2.11 11.95 -14.02
C GLU A 73 0.89 12.62 -14.66
N VAL A 74 0.23 13.53 -13.91
CA VAL A 74 -0.86 14.33 -14.46
C VAL A 74 -0.36 15.33 -15.52
N GLU A 75 0.77 15.99 -15.28
CA GLU A 75 1.41 16.86 -16.27
C GLU A 75 1.67 16.15 -17.60
N ARG A 76 2.12 14.89 -17.52
CA ARG A 76 2.31 14.05 -18.71
C ARG A 76 1.00 13.74 -19.43
N LEU A 77 -0.11 13.58 -18.70
CA LEU A 77 -1.43 13.31 -19.25
C LEU A 77 -2.02 14.54 -19.96
N ILE A 78 -1.99 15.71 -19.29
CA ILE A 78 -2.63 16.92 -19.81
C ILE A 78 -1.69 17.77 -20.68
N GLY A 79 -0.39 17.46 -20.67
CA GLY A 79 0.63 18.18 -21.47
C GLY A 79 1.00 19.57 -20.94
N VAL A 80 0.60 19.92 -19.71
CA VAL A 80 0.80 21.25 -19.10
C VAL A 80 1.26 21.10 -17.66
N GLN A 81 2.14 21.99 -17.19
CA GLN A 81 2.60 22.01 -15.79
C GLN A 81 1.46 22.43 -14.85
N VAL A 82 1.09 21.55 -13.93
CA VAL A 82 -0.05 21.77 -13.01
C VAL A 82 0.22 22.87 -11.98
N LYS A 83 1.47 23.04 -11.57
CA LYS A 83 1.87 24.01 -10.52
C LYS A 83 1.49 25.47 -10.81
N HIS A 84 1.32 25.80 -12.07
CA HIS A 84 1.02 27.18 -12.52
C HIS A 84 -0.44 27.36 -12.94
N LEU A 85 -1.27 26.32 -12.79
CA LEU A 85 -2.67 26.38 -13.16
C LEU A 85 -3.53 26.77 -11.94
N GLU A 86 -4.56 27.55 -12.21
CA GLU A 86 -5.64 27.75 -11.24
C GLU A 86 -6.41 26.44 -11.06
N ASN A 87 -6.91 26.22 -9.85
CA ASN A 87 -7.57 24.97 -9.47
C ASN A 87 -8.76 24.63 -10.36
N ASP A 88 -9.58 25.64 -10.70
CA ASP A 88 -10.75 25.47 -11.57
C ASP A 88 -10.36 25.10 -13.01
N TYR A 89 -9.25 25.65 -13.51
CA TYR A 89 -8.76 25.31 -14.83
C TYR A 89 -8.15 23.91 -14.86
N LEU A 90 -7.44 23.52 -13.81
CA LEU A 90 -6.94 22.15 -13.64
C LEU A 90 -8.10 21.15 -13.59
N ALA A 91 -9.15 21.45 -12.80
CA ALA A 91 -10.36 20.65 -12.74
C ALA A 91 -11.01 20.47 -14.11
N TYR A 92 -11.10 21.54 -14.90
CA TYR A 92 -11.61 21.50 -16.25
C TYR A 92 -10.77 20.59 -17.16
N LEU A 93 -9.44 20.72 -17.16
CA LEU A 93 -8.54 19.88 -17.96
C LEU A 93 -8.65 18.41 -17.59
N MET A 94 -8.66 18.11 -16.29
CA MET A 94 -8.84 16.74 -15.79
C MET A 94 -10.20 16.16 -16.20
N THR A 95 -11.26 16.97 -16.13
CA THR A 95 -12.59 16.55 -16.59
C THR A 95 -12.59 16.18 -18.08
N GLN A 96 -11.95 16.99 -18.91
CA GLN A 96 -11.84 16.69 -20.34
C GLN A 96 -11.01 15.43 -20.62
N ALA A 97 -9.96 15.19 -19.83
CA ALA A 97 -9.05 14.07 -20.06
C ALA A 97 -9.61 12.73 -19.57
N VAL A 98 -10.25 12.68 -18.39
CA VAL A 98 -10.52 11.40 -17.73
C VAL A 98 -11.92 11.24 -17.11
N ALA A 99 -12.79 12.25 -17.12
CA ALA A 99 -14.12 12.12 -16.49
C ALA A 99 -15.01 11.05 -17.11
N THR A 100 -14.90 10.84 -18.43
CA THR A 100 -15.64 9.78 -19.15
C THR A 100 -15.21 8.37 -18.72
N LYS A 101 -14.13 8.27 -17.97
CA LYS A 101 -13.57 7.05 -17.41
C LYS A 101 -13.92 6.87 -15.94
N GLY A 102 -14.82 7.69 -15.41
CA GLY A 102 -15.21 7.64 -14.00
C GLY A 102 -14.14 8.18 -13.03
N ILE A 103 -13.19 8.98 -13.54
CA ILE A 103 -12.12 9.57 -12.72
C ILE A 103 -12.42 11.06 -12.56
N HIS A 104 -12.57 11.51 -11.31
CA HIS A 104 -12.97 12.87 -10.96
C HIS A 104 -11.90 13.54 -10.11
N TYR A 105 -11.43 14.69 -10.55
CA TYR A 105 -10.50 15.51 -9.77
C TYR A 105 -11.20 16.08 -8.52
N GLN A 106 -10.51 16.02 -7.37
CA GLN A 106 -11.02 16.50 -6.08
C GLN A 106 -10.18 17.67 -5.53
N GLY A 107 -8.87 17.66 -5.70
CA GLY A 107 -8.03 18.69 -5.14
C GLY A 107 -6.56 18.56 -5.47
N TYR A 108 -5.81 19.64 -5.18
CA TYR A 108 -4.37 19.72 -5.33
C TYR A 108 -3.70 19.81 -3.97
N TYR A 109 -2.72 18.97 -3.71
CA TYR A 109 -1.99 18.87 -2.45
C TYR A 109 -0.51 19.20 -2.68
N SER A 110 -0.09 20.38 -2.24
CA SER A 110 1.30 20.80 -2.29
C SER A 110 2.06 20.30 -1.07
N ASN A 111 3.04 19.43 -1.28
CA ASN A 111 4.01 18.93 -0.28
C ASN A 111 3.39 18.55 1.08
N LYS A 112 2.21 17.97 1.10
CA LYS A 112 1.55 17.55 2.32
C LYS A 112 1.74 16.06 2.55
N ALA A 113 2.03 15.70 3.80
CA ALA A 113 1.92 14.33 4.23
C ALA A 113 0.44 13.92 4.17
N VAL A 114 0.16 12.84 3.47
CA VAL A 114 -1.16 12.20 3.47
C VAL A 114 -1.23 11.32 4.72
N THR A 115 -2.19 11.58 5.60
CA THR A 115 -2.32 10.86 6.88
C THR A 115 -2.97 9.48 6.74
N ASN A 116 -3.64 9.23 5.61
CA ASN A 116 -4.38 8.01 5.34
C ASN A 116 -3.43 6.83 5.06
N THR A 117 -3.89 5.62 5.31
CA THR A 117 -3.19 4.41 4.89
C THR A 117 -3.41 4.21 3.39
N LEU A 118 -2.33 4.26 2.63
CA LEU A 118 -2.37 4.19 1.18
C LEU A 118 -1.93 2.83 0.67
N PHE A 119 -2.49 2.42 -0.45
CA PHE A 119 -2.04 1.26 -1.23
C PHE A 119 -1.54 1.73 -2.58
N GLU A 120 -0.29 1.41 -2.90
CA GLU A 120 0.30 1.71 -4.20
C GLU A 120 -0.28 0.77 -5.25
N SER A 121 -0.82 1.34 -6.31
CA SER A 121 -1.51 0.63 -7.36
C SER A 121 -1.18 1.25 -8.71
N VAL A 122 -1.37 0.49 -9.77
CA VAL A 122 -1.27 1.00 -11.15
C VAL A 122 -2.67 1.05 -11.75
N LEU A 123 -3.15 2.26 -12.00
CA LEU A 123 -4.41 2.50 -12.70
C LEU A 123 -4.16 2.59 -14.20
N SER A 124 -4.83 1.74 -14.95
CA SER A 124 -4.78 1.76 -16.42
C SER A 124 -6.17 1.99 -17.00
N CYS A 125 -6.24 2.83 -18.05
CA CYS A 125 -7.48 3.15 -18.71
C CYS A 125 -7.23 3.50 -20.18
N GLY A 126 -7.52 2.59 -21.09
CA GLY A 126 -7.12 2.70 -22.49
C GLY A 126 -5.59 2.79 -22.60
N ASP A 127 -5.10 3.82 -23.27
CA ASP A 127 -3.65 4.05 -23.46
C ASP A 127 -3.00 4.79 -22.28
N TRP A 128 -3.77 5.11 -21.25
CA TRP A 128 -3.30 5.86 -20.10
C TRP A 128 -3.00 4.94 -18.92
N GLN A 129 -1.84 5.14 -18.30
CA GLN A 129 -1.39 4.40 -17.13
C GLN A 129 -0.68 5.32 -16.15
N VAL A 130 -1.05 5.24 -14.88
CA VAL A 130 -0.47 6.04 -13.79
C VAL A 130 -0.37 5.25 -12.50
N THR A 131 0.54 5.68 -11.63
CA THR A 131 0.58 5.20 -10.24
C THR A 131 -0.49 5.92 -9.43
N LEU A 132 -1.43 5.15 -8.90
CA LEU A 132 -2.49 5.63 -8.00
C LEU A 132 -2.21 5.14 -6.58
N TYR A 133 -2.12 6.07 -5.64
CA TYR A 133 -2.06 5.77 -4.22
C TYR A 133 -3.48 5.77 -3.65
N VAL A 134 -4.08 4.59 -3.58
CA VAL A 134 -5.47 4.39 -3.14
C VAL A 134 -5.57 4.52 -1.63
N ASP A 135 -6.50 5.31 -1.15
CA ASP A 135 -6.87 5.36 0.26
C ASP A 135 -7.70 4.09 0.61
N ILE A 136 -7.11 3.25 1.46
CA ILE A 136 -7.70 1.97 1.87
C ILE A 136 -9.04 2.15 2.58
N GLU A 137 -9.21 3.23 3.35
CA GLU A 137 -10.46 3.47 4.09
C GLU A 137 -11.61 3.78 3.13
N SER A 138 -11.32 4.53 2.06
CA SER A 138 -12.32 4.93 1.07
C SER A 138 -12.60 3.86 0.01
N LEU A 139 -11.76 2.83 -0.09
CA LEU A 139 -11.88 1.81 -1.11
C LEU A 139 -13.11 0.95 -0.87
N ASP A 140 -14.02 0.96 -1.82
CA ASP A 140 -15.14 0.01 -1.95
C ASP A 140 -14.99 -0.70 -3.29
N ILE A 141 -14.90 -2.02 -3.26
CA ILE A 141 -14.61 -2.85 -4.43
C ILE A 141 -15.46 -4.11 -4.39
N ASP A 142 -16.01 -4.44 -5.54
CA ASP A 142 -16.79 -5.65 -5.73
C ASP A 142 -15.86 -6.81 -6.12
N ASP A 143 -15.86 -7.84 -5.29
CA ASP A 143 -15.01 -9.03 -5.44
C ASP A 143 -15.22 -9.76 -6.78
N ASP A 144 -16.37 -9.60 -7.42
CA ASP A 144 -16.67 -10.19 -8.74
C ASP A 144 -15.75 -9.66 -9.85
N TYR A 145 -15.09 -8.53 -9.62
CA TYR A 145 -14.14 -7.90 -10.56
C TYR A 145 -12.67 -8.06 -10.11
N LEU A 146 -12.40 -8.80 -9.02
CA LEU A 146 -11.05 -9.05 -8.53
C LEU A 146 -10.51 -10.37 -9.09
N GLU A 147 -9.38 -10.29 -9.74
CA GLU A 147 -8.63 -11.44 -10.22
C GLU A 147 -7.29 -11.56 -9.51
N ILE A 148 -6.97 -12.76 -9.03
CA ILE A 148 -5.66 -13.03 -8.44
C ILE A 148 -4.63 -13.03 -9.57
N GLN A 149 -3.67 -12.09 -9.51
CA GLN A 149 -2.55 -12.08 -10.43
C GLN A 149 -1.58 -13.21 -10.07
N PRO A 150 -1.26 -14.11 -11.01
CA PRO A 150 -0.24 -15.12 -10.78
C PRO A 150 1.10 -14.39 -10.54
N CYS A 151 1.51 -14.31 -9.28
CA CYS A 151 2.79 -13.74 -8.92
C CYS A 151 3.89 -14.65 -9.54
N GLN A 152 4.56 -14.19 -10.58
CA GLN A 152 5.76 -14.82 -11.07
C GLN A 152 6.88 -14.51 -10.08
N LEU A 153 7.02 -15.35 -9.06
CA LEU A 153 8.18 -15.29 -8.18
C LEU A 153 9.42 -15.57 -9.03
N ASP A 154 10.44 -14.73 -8.87
CA ASP A 154 11.75 -14.99 -9.48
C ASP A 154 12.19 -16.40 -9.08
N GLY A 155 12.53 -17.23 -10.07
CA GLY A 155 12.99 -18.61 -9.83
C GLY A 155 14.25 -18.71 -8.95
N ASN A 156 14.92 -17.58 -8.69
CA ASN A 156 16.04 -17.46 -7.78
C ASN A 156 15.64 -17.00 -6.37
N LEU A 157 14.35 -16.70 -6.12
CA LEU A 157 13.87 -16.29 -4.82
C LEU A 157 14.08 -17.43 -3.80
N ARG A 158 14.92 -17.15 -2.79
CA ARG A 158 15.16 -18.06 -1.67
C ARG A 158 14.45 -17.48 -0.45
N LEU A 159 13.39 -18.14 -0.02
CA LEU A 159 12.72 -17.84 1.24
C LEU A 159 13.38 -18.67 2.35
N ALA A 160 13.99 -17.98 3.33
CA ALA A 160 14.40 -18.61 4.58
C ALA A 160 13.23 -18.45 5.58
N VAL A 161 12.55 -19.54 5.87
CA VAL A 161 11.50 -19.57 6.90
C VAL A 161 12.11 -20.20 8.15
N SER A 162 12.13 -19.44 9.26
CA SER A 162 12.48 -19.97 10.57
C SER A 162 11.18 -20.24 11.33
N PHE A 163 10.95 -21.48 11.69
CA PHE A 163 9.82 -21.89 12.52
C PHE A 163 10.35 -22.32 13.89
N THR A 164 9.91 -21.63 14.94
CA THR A 164 10.25 -21.99 16.31
C THR A 164 9.00 -22.58 16.99
N PRO A 165 8.82 -23.90 16.93
CA PRO A 165 7.62 -24.57 17.46
C PRO A 165 7.59 -24.58 18.97
N PHE A 166 8.74 -24.39 19.61
CA PHE A 166 8.90 -24.47 21.05
C PHE A 166 9.75 -23.33 21.55
N GLU A 167 9.50 -22.92 22.77
CA GLU A 167 10.31 -21.91 23.46
C GLU A 167 10.65 -22.38 24.88
N THR A 168 11.72 -21.86 25.43
CA THR A 168 12.08 -22.04 26.83
C THR A 168 12.68 -20.74 27.38
N TYR A 169 12.57 -20.56 28.67
CA TYR A 169 13.14 -19.41 29.38
C TYR A 169 14.26 -19.92 30.28
N LEU A 170 15.49 -19.53 29.96
CA LEU A 170 16.68 -19.82 30.75
C LEU A 170 17.35 -18.50 31.12
N ASP A 171 17.83 -18.40 32.33
CA ASP A 171 18.69 -17.28 32.71
C ASP A 171 20.12 -17.47 32.18
N THR A 172 20.93 -16.43 32.28
CA THR A 172 22.33 -16.46 31.77
C THR A 172 23.19 -17.49 32.48
N ASN A 173 22.93 -17.77 33.77
CA ASN A 173 23.72 -18.73 34.53
C ASN A 173 23.33 -20.15 34.17
N GLU A 174 22.04 -20.38 33.96
CA GLU A 174 21.55 -21.67 33.47
C GLU A 174 22.10 -22.00 32.07
N ILE A 175 22.15 -21.00 31.16
CA ILE A 175 22.74 -21.20 29.81
C ILE A 175 24.23 -21.54 29.90
N ILE A 176 24.98 -20.85 30.76
CA ILE A 176 26.45 -21.08 30.95
C ILE A 176 26.68 -22.43 31.60
N GLY A 177 25.78 -22.90 32.46
CA GLY A 177 25.87 -24.17 33.16
C GLY A 177 25.46 -25.40 32.39
N LEU A 178 24.84 -25.22 31.18
CA LEU A 178 24.38 -26.34 30.36
C LEU A 178 25.52 -27.23 29.89
N SER A 179 25.32 -28.52 30.01
CA SER A 179 26.20 -29.58 29.53
C SER A 179 25.45 -30.45 28.50
N ASP A 180 26.18 -31.27 27.77
CA ASP A 180 25.63 -32.15 26.73
C ASP A 180 24.63 -33.19 27.28
N ASP A 181 24.67 -33.44 28.61
CA ASP A 181 23.82 -34.40 29.29
C ASP A 181 22.56 -33.77 29.92
N ASP A 182 22.39 -32.44 29.82
CA ASP A 182 21.28 -31.72 30.45
C ASP A 182 20.02 -31.80 29.59
N ILE A 183 18.86 -31.92 30.25
CA ILE A 183 17.54 -31.93 29.62
C ILE A 183 16.91 -30.55 29.76
N VAL A 184 16.71 -29.87 28.65
CA VAL A 184 16.01 -28.58 28.60
C VAL A 184 14.53 -28.81 28.33
N VAL A 185 13.67 -28.35 29.22
CA VAL A 185 12.21 -28.41 29.05
C VAL A 185 11.80 -27.23 28.16
N VAL A 186 11.09 -27.54 27.05
CA VAL A 186 10.56 -26.57 26.10
C VAL A 186 9.06 -26.59 26.10
N PHE A 187 8.44 -25.45 25.82
CA PHE A 187 7.00 -25.29 25.79
C PHE A 187 6.53 -25.00 24.35
N PRO A 188 5.39 -25.55 23.91
CA PRO A 188 4.81 -25.17 22.63
C PRO A 188 4.48 -23.68 22.60
N LYS A 189 4.75 -23.04 21.46
CA LYS A 189 4.45 -21.63 21.24
C LYS A 189 3.12 -21.45 20.55
#